data_1c32edc92113b1fcdca3429f9ba988ad
#
_entry.id   1c32edc92113b1fcdca3429f9ba988ad
#
_cell.length_a   1.000
_cell.length_b   1.000
_cell.length_c   1.000
_cell.angle_alpha   90.00
_cell.angle_beta   90.00
_cell.angle_gamma   90.00
#
_symmetry.space_group_name_H-M   'P 1'
#
loop_
_entity.id
_entity.type
_entity.pdbx_description
1 polymer ?
#
loop_
_entity_poly.entity_id
_entity_poly.type
_entity_poly.pdbx_seq_one_letter_code
_entity_poly.pdbx_strand_id
1 'polypeptide(L)'
;MTDESWPMVEEAVFRLFDELAAKDAGEHVAVGPRLAELGWSDIEAEYPIEACQLLFRAQGRSLAHTDCLDRVMVAELAALLDEPVDGIVLPDLVAGYTPGSDSDRVAGIVLGPLDGRLVVPVSGAMGAVSVGVIEADRLTGQRLDTFDPSAYWTQVSGPLDVALVDASTEWNRAIAAAHRALATELVALADQTLRIAVDHVKVRVQFGAPIGSFQSPRHALADASAVLEGARALLGESWRYGGRLSAQTAKAAAGRAHRAVADAALQVSGAIGLTAEHELHRYVTRGFQVDSLCGSYLQLEALLGERLFDIYAPGRPLPAIVTRAED
;
A
#
# COMPACT_ATOMS: atom_id res chain seq x y z
N MET A 1 26.51 5.02 6.90
CA MET A 1 26.56 3.56 6.59
C MET A 1 27.25 3.40 5.24
N THR A 2 28.23 2.54 5.10
CA THR A 2 28.85 2.28 3.79
C THR A 2 27.87 1.47 2.93
N ASP A 3 27.94 1.65 1.60
CA ASP A 3 27.12 0.90 0.61
C ASP A 3 27.19 -0.65 0.83
N GLU A 4 28.26 -1.12 1.46
CA GLU A 4 28.49 -2.53 1.81
C GLU A 4 27.60 -3.05 2.98
N SER A 5 27.03 -2.19 3.82
CA SER A 5 26.20 -2.61 4.97
C SER A 5 24.71 -2.73 4.63
N TRP A 6 24.25 -2.09 3.54
CA TRP A 6 22.84 -2.12 3.16
C TRP A 6 22.29 -3.53 2.89
N PRO A 7 22.98 -4.47 2.21
CA PRO A 7 22.50 -5.83 2.03
C PRO A 7 22.25 -6.59 3.36
N MET A 8 23.03 -6.29 4.41
CA MET A 8 22.84 -6.90 5.73
C MET A 8 21.56 -6.39 6.40
N VAL A 9 21.28 -5.09 6.27
CA VAL A 9 20.03 -4.48 6.75
C VAL A 9 18.84 -5.08 6.01
N GLU A 10 18.92 -5.18 4.69
CA GLU A 10 17.88 -5.77 3.85
C GLU A 10 17.60 -7.22 4.26
N GLU A 11 18.63 -8.04 4.46
CA GLU A 11 18.47 -9.43 4.91
C GLU A 11 17.84 -9.51 6.31
N ALA A 12 18.25 -8.64 7.24
CA ALA A 12 17.71 -8.62 8.60
C ALA A 12 16.21 -8.26 8.60
N VAL A 13 15.81 -7.26 7.81
CA VAL A 13 14.42 -6.84 7.71
C VAL A 13 13.57 -7.92 7.01
N PHE A 14 14.03 -8.51 5.93
CA PHE A 14 13.30 -9.62 5.30
C PHE A 14 13.10 -10.79 6.24
N ARG A 15 14.13 -11.15 7.01
CA ARG A 15 14.01 -12.22 8.02
C ARG A 15 12.99 -11.86 9.10
N LEU A 16 13.02 -10.62 9.59
CA LEU A 16 12.05 -10.15 10.57
C LEU A 16 10.62 -10.31 10.05
N PHE A 17 10.33 -9.85 8.84
CA PHE A 17 9.00 -9.93 8.27
C PHE A 17 8.57 -11.37 7.94
N ASP A 18 9.49 -12.23 7.52
CA ASP A 18 9.24 -13.67 7.34
C ASP A 18 8.88 -14.33 8.70
N GLU A 19 9.54 -13.94 9.81
CA GLU A 19 9.21 -14.41 11.16
C GLU A 19 7.84 -13.92 11.63
N LEU A 20 7.50 -12.65 11.38
CA LEU A 20 6.17 -12.08 11.72
C LEU A 20 5.07 -12.83 10.97
N ALA A 21 5.22 -13.03 9.67
CA ALA A 21 4.24 -13.75 8.87
C ALA A 21 4.06 -15.23 9.28
N ALA A 22 5.10 -15.86 9.83
CA ALA A 22 5.06 -17.26 10.24
C ALA A 22 4.45 -17.46 11.65
N LYS A 23 4.75 -16.54 12.59
CA LYS A 23 4.29 -16.64 14.00
C LYS A 23 2.89 -16.11 14.21
N ASP A 24 2.60 -14.99 13.55
CA ASP A 24 1.42 -14.19 13.80
C ASP A 24 0.49 -14.21 12.57
N ALA A 25 0.36 -15.39 11.93
CA ALA A 25 -0.43 -15.57 10.73
C ALA A 25 -1.87 -15.07 10.92
N GLY A 26 -2.17 -13.88 10.36
CA GLY A 26 -3.47 -13.23 10.48
C GLY A 26 -3.62 -12.25 11.66
N GLU A 27 -2.59 -12.04 12.45
CA GLU A 27 -2.55 -10.97 13.46
C GLU A 27 -1.92 -9.70 12.88
N HIS A 28 -2.41 -8.56 13.31
CA HIS A 28 -1.80 -7.26 13.00
C HIS A 28 -0.72 -6.98 14.05
N VAL A 29 0.51 -6.69 13.59
CA VAL A 29 1.66 -6.54 14.48
C VAL A 29 2.21 -5.13 14.43
N ALA A 30 2.35 -4.50 15.61
CA ALA A 30 3.13 -3.28 15.75
C ALA A 30 4.62 -3.58 15.53
N VAL A 31 5.17 -3.17 14.39
CA VAL A 31 6.54 -3.51 13.99
C VAL A 31 7.60 -2.66 14.70
N GLY A 32 7.20 -1.51 15.26
CA GLY A 32 8.11 -0.55 15.90
C GLY A 32 9.07 -1.14 16.93
N PRO A 33 8.62 -1.92 17.94
CA PRO A 33 9.50 -2.52 18.95
C PRO A 33 10.54 -3.46 18.33
N ARG A 34 10.17 -4.24 17.32
CA ARG A 34 11.07 -5.18 16.64
C ARG A 34 12.08 -4.45 15.75
N LEU A 35 11.68 -3.36 15.10
CA LEU A 35 12.58 -2.51 14.34
C LEU A 35 13.58 -1.79 15.24
N ALA A 36 13.17 -1.38 16.44
CA ALA A 36 14.06 -0.75 17.41
C ALA A 36 15.24 -1.68 17.82
N GLU A 37 15.01 -3.00 17.90
CA GLU A 37 16.05 -4.00 18.15
C GLU A 37 17.12 -4.04 17.04
N LEU A 38 16.78 -3.58 15.84
CA LEU A 38 17.67 -3.50 14.68
C LEU A 38 18.37 -2.13 14.55
N GLY A 39 18.16 -1.19 15.50
CA GLY A 39 18.66 0.19 15.37
C GLY A 39 18.01 0.98 14.25
N TRP A 40 16.74 0.70 13.96
CA TRP A 40 16.01 1.23 12.80
C TRP A 40 15.92 2.75 12.76
N SER A 41 15.86 3.43 13.91
CA SER A 41 15.79 4.89 13.98
C SER A 41 16.99 5.58 13.30
N ASP A 42 18.18 5.01 13.42
CA ASP A 42 19.38 5.56 12.78
C ASP A 42 19.35 5.32 11.26
N ILE A 43 18.85 4.15 10.84
CA ILE A 43 18.69 3.80 9.44
C ILE A 43 17.65 4.71 8.77
N GLU A 44 16.51 4.91 9.41
CA GLU A 44 15.41 5.75 8.91
C GLU A 44 15.81 7.23 8.86
N ALA A 45 16.62 7.70 9.80
CA ALA A 45 17.13 9.07 9.81
C ALA A 45 18.14 9.32 8.67
N GLU A 46 19.00 8.34 8.35
CA GLU A 46 20.04 8.47 7.31
C GLU A 46 19.51 8.15 5.91
N TYR A 47 18.58 7.17 5.80
CA TYR A 47 18.05 6.65 4.53
C TYR A 47 16.51 6.54 4.55
N PRO A 48 15.76 7.65 4.72
CA PRO A 48 14.31 7.60 4.95
C PRO A 48 13.53 6.99 3.78
N ILE A 49 13.96 7.21 2.55
CA ILE A 49 13.30 6.67 1.36
C ILE A 49 13.55 5.17 1.24
N GLU A 50 14.81 4.74 1.32
CA GLU A 50 15.21 3.34 1.20
C GLU A 50 14.65 2.51 2.35
N ALA A 51 14.63 3.06 3.56
CA ALA A 51 14.03 2.44 4.74
C ALA A 51 12.52 2.19 4.52
N CYS A 52 11.78 3.21 4.09
CA CYS A 52 10.35 3.04 3.80
C CYS A 52 10.12 2.00 2.69
N GLN A 53 10.86 2.08 1.59
CA GLN A 53 10.78 1.10 0.50
C GLN A 53 11.06 -0.33 0.99
N LEU A 54 12.06 -0.50 1.85
CA LEU A 54 12.42 -1.81 2.37
C LEU A 54 11.31 -2.44 3.20
N LEU A 55 10.67 -1.67 4.10
CA LEU A 55 9.56 -2.17 4.91
C LEU A 55 8.41 -2.69 4.04
N PHE A 56 7.97 -1.91 3.04
CA PHE A 56 6.85 -2.31 2.19
C PHE A 56 7.21 -3.41 1.18
N ARG A 57 8.47 -3.50 0.75
CA ARG A 57 8.97 -4.65 -0.02
C ARG A 57 8.95 -5.91 0.84
N ALA A 58 9.38 -5.82 2.09
CA ALA A 58 9.38 -6.95 3.02
C ALA A 58 7.95 -7.40 3.34
N GLN A 59 7.04 -6.46 3.61
CA GLN A 59 5.63 -6.77 3.86
C GLN A 59 4.96 -7.47 2.67
N GLY A 60 5.11 -6.95 1.46
CA GLY A 60 4.54 -7.57 0.25
C GLY A 60 5.14 -8.94 -0.08
N ARG A 61 6.44 -9.15 0.23
CA ARG A 61 7.09 -10.44 0.03
C ARG A 61 6.63 -11.50 1.04
N SER A 62 6.54 -11.15 2.31
CA SER A 62 6.24 -12.07 3.40
C SER A 62 4.75 -12.30 3.65
N LEU A 63 3.90 -11.38 3.18
CA LEU A 63 2.48 -11.28 3.54
C LEU A 63 2.23 -10.98 5.02
N ALA A 64 3.18 -10.37 5.72
CA ALA A 64 3.00 -9.91 7.08
C ALA A 64 1.93 -8.80 7.16
N HIS A 65 1.26 -8.69 8.31
CA HIS A 65 0.30 -7.63 8.62
C HIS A 65 0.88 -6.74 9.71
N THR A 66 1.23 -5.52 9.35
CA THR A 66 1.90 -4.60 10.27
C THR A 66 1.31 -3.20 10.24
N ASP A 67 1.67 -2.39 11.22
CA ASP A 67 1.35 -0.97 11.35
C ASP A 67 2.21 -0.04 10.44
N CYS A 68 2.93 -0.58 9.46
CA CYS A 68 3.82 0.22 8.60
C CYS A 68 3.09 1.38 7.90
N LEU A 69 1.84 1.18 7.46
CA LEU A 69 1.09 2.24 6.78
C LEU A 69 0.69 3.35 7.75
N ASP A 70 0.23 2.98 8.95
CA ASP A 70 -0.08 3.94 10.02
C ASP A 70 1.14 4.80 10.34
N ARG A 71 2.30 4.18 10.53
CA ARG A 71 3.58 4.86 10.82
C ARG A 71 3.94 5.89 9.76
N VAL A 72 3.85 5.53 8.49
CA VAL A 72 4.16 6.42 7.36
C VAL A 72 3.21 7.61 7.31
N MET A 73 1.91 7.39 7.50
CA MET A 73 0.91 8.46 7.43
C MET A 73 0.95 9.35 8.67
N VAL A 74 1.09 8.76 9.86
CA VAL A 74 1.20 9.50 11.13
C VAL A 74 2.46 10.37 11.16
N ALA A 75 3.58 9.92 10.59
CA ALA A 75 4.80 10.71 10.51
C ALA A 75 4.60 12.05 9.78
N GLU A 76 3.78 12.09 8.73
CA GLU A 76 3.46 13.33 8.00
C GLU A 76 2.55 14.29 8.80
N LEU A 77 1.83 13.76 9.77
CA LEU A 77 0.91 14.51 10.65
C LEU A 77 1.56 14.88 11.99
N ALA A 78 2.75 14.36 12.30
CA ALA A 78 3.38 14.41 13.62
C ALA A 78 3.53 15.84 14.17
N ALA A 79 3.78 16.82 13.30
CA ALA A 79 3.90 18.25 13.71
C ALA A 79 2.61 18.86 14.25
N LEU A 80 1.46 18.24 13.99
CA LEU A 80 0.13 18.67 14.44
C LEU A 80 -0.35 17.94 15.71
N LEU A 81 0.41 16.95 16.17
CA LEU A 81 0.04 16.06 17.26
C LEU A 81 0.82 16.44 18.52
N ASP A 82 0.11 16.73 19.61
CA ASP A 82 0.74 17.08 20.91
C ASP A 82 1.34 15.86 21.62
N GLU A 83 0.82 14.66 21.33
CA GLU A 83 1.22 13.39 21.97
C GLU A 83 1.28 12.25 20.94
N PRO A 84 2.03 11.19 21.22
CA PRO A 84 2.09 10.00 20.36
C PRO A 84 0.70 9.38 20.15
N VAL A 85 0.51 8.80 18.98
CA VAL A 85 -0.69 8.05 18.59
C VAL A 85 -0.31 6.67 18.09
N ASP A 86 -1.24 5.72 18.18
CA ASP A 86 -0.99 4.31 17.85
C ASP A 86 -1.41 3.95 16.42
N GLY A 87 -2.29 4.77 15.80
CA GLY A 87 -2.76 4.51 14.44
C GLY A 87 -3.55 5.67 13.84
N ILE A 88 -4.13 5.41 12.69
CA ILE A 88 -4.93 6.39 11.94
C ILE A 88 -6.21 5.74 11.39
N VAL A 89 -7.30 6.50 11.39
CA VAL A 89 -8.52 6.10 10.70
C VAL A 89 -8.36 6.40 9.20
N LEU A 90 -8.24 5.35 8.42
CA LEU A 90 -8.12 5.44 6.96
C LEU A 90 -9.47 5.73 6.31
N PRO A 91 -9.51 6.35 5.13
CA PRO A 91 -10.72 6.49 4.33
C PRO A 91 -11.40 5.15 4.07
N ASP A 92 -12.72 5.16 3.96
CA ASP A 92 -13.50 4.00 3.53
C ASP A 92 -13.09 3.57 2.10
N LEU A 93 -13.12 2.26 1.82
CA LEU A 93 -12.68 1.68 0.54
C LEU A 93 -13.44 2.24 -0.68
N VAL A 94 -14.65 2.76 -0.48
CA VAL A 94 -15.47 3.34 -1.54
C VAL A 94 -15.13 4.82 -1.77
N ALA A 95 -14.65 5.49 -0.73
CA ALA A 95 -14.38 6.95 -0.75
C ALA A 95 -13.05 7.33 -1.42
N GLY A 96 -12.27 6.35 -1.89
CA GLY A 96 -10.94 6.59 -2.43
C GLY A 96 -9.96 7.02 -1.35
N TYR A 97 -9.47 8.25 -1.39
CA TYR A 97 -8.59 8.81 -0.34
C TYR A 97 -9.21 10.00 0.40
N THR A 98 -10.51 10.23 0.21
CA THR A 98 -11.24 11.27 0.94
C THR A 98 -11.64 10.73 2.31
N PRO A 99 -11.37 11.44 3.41
CA PRO A 99 -11.81 11.00 4.74
C PRO A 99 -13.31 10.77 4.80
N GLY A 100 -13.72 9.68 5.44
CA GLY A 100 -15.14 9.34 5.64
C GLY A 100 -15.77 10.04 6.84
N SER A 101 -14.94 10.57 7.74
CA SER A 101 -15.41 11.29 8.94
C SER A 101 -15.82 12.73 8.62
N ASP A 102 -16.79 13.24 9.36
CA ASP A 102 -17.23 14.63 9.35
C ASP A 102 -17.04 15.29 10.72
N SER A 103 -17.55 16.51 10.91
CA SER A 103 -17.29 17.30 12.12
C SER A 103 -17.82 16.72 13.43
N ASP A 104 -18.76 15.78 13.38
CA ASP A 104 -19.43 15.21 14.54
C ASP A 104 -19.42 13.67 14.56
N ARG A 105 -18.90 13.03 13.49
CA ARG A 105 -18.90 11.58 13.35
C ARG A 105 -17.61 11.03 12.76
N VAL A 106 -17.10 9.98 13.38
CA VAL A 106 -16.01 9.16 12.84
C VAL A 106 -16.58 8.09 11.91
N ALA A 107 -15.98 7.92 10.73
CA ALA A 107 -16.24 6.81 9.83
C ALA A 107 -14.98 6.49 9.00
N GLY A 108 -14.61 5.22 8.93
CA GLY A 108 -13.46 4.76 8.17
C GLY A 108 -13.00 3.36 8.57
N ILE A 109 -11.73 3.08 8.35
CA ILE A 109 -11.13 1.76 8.58
C ILE A 109 -9.86 1.92 9.40
N VAL A 110 -9.63 0.98 10.33
CA VAL A 110 -8.36 0.80 11.02
C VAL A 110 -7.75 -0.53 10.55
N LEU A 111 -6.46 -0.52 10.25
CA LEU A 111 -5.72 -1.74 9.93
C LEU A 111 -5.32 -2.41 11.24
N GLY A 112 -5.98 -3.52 11.56
CA GLY A 112 -5.80 -4.23 12.82
C GLY A 112 -6.96 -4.09 13.78
N PRO A 113 -6.75 -4.45 15.08
CA PRO A 113 -7.72 -4.26 16.14
C PRO A 113 -7.95 -2.77 16.41
N LEU A 114 -9.14 -2.45 16.91
CA LEU A 114 -9.45 -1.10 17.37
C LEU A 114 -8.87 -0.92 18.77
N ASP A 115 -7.74 -0.24 18.88
CA ASP A 115 -7.00 -0.07 20.14
C ASP A 115 -6.22 1.25 20.14
N GLY A 116 -5.85 1.74 21.34
CA GLY A 116 -5.00 2.90 21.53
C GLY A 116 -5.62 4.23 21.11
N ARG A 117 -4.76 5.18 20.74
CA ARG A 117 -5.09 6.54 20.31
C ARG A 117 -4.99 6.66 18.80
N LEU A 118 -6.04 7.14 18.19
CA LEU A 118 -6.16 7.18 16.72
C LEU A 118 -6.27 8.63 16.23
N VAL A 119 -5.53 8.94 15.17
CA VAL A 119 -5.76 10.16 14.38
C VAL A 119 -6.99 9.95 13.50
N VAL A 120 -7.91 10.90 13.53
CA VAL A 120 -9.12 10.89 12.72
C VAL A 120 -9.04 12.06 11.73
N PRO A 121 -8.82 11.81 10.43
CA PRO A 121 -8.98 12.83 9.41
C PRO A 121 -10.47 13.09 9.15
N VAL A 122 -10.82 14.36 9.01
CA VAL A 122 -12.20 14.88 8.90
C VAL A 122 -12.32 15.68 7.63
N SER A 123 -13.30 15.35 6.80
CA SER A 123 -13.61 16.10 5.57
C SER A 123 -14.29 17.43 5.90
N GLY A 124 -13.76 18.51 5.34
CA GLY A 124 -14.34 19.85 5.38
C GLY A 124 -14.87 20.33 4.03
N ALA A 125 -15.33 21.56 3.99
CA ALA A 125 -15.80 22.20 2.76
C ALA A 125 -14.66 22.36 1.74
N MET A 126 -14.97 22.26 0.44
CA MET A 126 -14.04 22.48 -0.67
C MET A 126 -12.76 21.62 -0.62
N GLY A 127 -12.85 20.42 -0.01
CA GLY A 127 -11.71 19.51 0.06
C GLY A 127 -10.70 19.83 1.18
N ALA A 128 -11.03 20.74 2.09
CA ALA A 128 -10.25 20.96 3.31
C ALA A 128 -10.29 19.69 4.18
N VAL A 129 -9.21 19.44 4.91
CA VAL A 129 -9.12 18.35 5.86
C VAL A 129 -8.61 18.86 7.19
N SER A 130 -9.28 18.48 8.26
CA SER A 130 -8.81 18.68 9.63
C SER A 130 -8.51 17.33 10.28
N VAL A 131 -7.72 17.32 11.33
CA VAL A 131 -7.46 16.10 12.12
C VAL A 131 -7.81 16.31 13.58
N GLY A 132 -8.30 15.26 14.22
CA GLY A 132 -8.46 15.17 15.67
C GLY A 132 -7.87 13.87 16.18
N VAL A 133 -7.70 13.76 17.50
CA VAL A 133 -7.23 12.53 18.15
C VAL A 133 -8.31 12.00 19.08
N ILE A 134 -8.58 10.70 19.00
CA ILE A 134 -9.62 10.05 19.80
C ILE A 134 -9.09 8.75 20.40
N GLU A 135 -9.55 8.42 21.59
CA GLU A 135 -9.32 7.09 22.18
C GLU A 135 -10.22 6.05 21.51
N ALA A 136 -9.66 4.90 21.17
CA ALA A 136 -10.36 3.84 20.44
C ALA A 136 -11.58 3.29 21.19
N ASP A 137 -11.58 3.34 22.53
CA ASP A 137 -12.69 2.91 23.38
C ASP A 137 -13.97 3.75 23.23
N ARG A 138 -13.86 4.94 22.63
CA ARG A 138 -14.99 5.82 22.28
C ARG A 138 -15.66 5.45 20.94
N LEU A 139 -15.06 4.52 20.20
CA LEU A 139 -15.53 4.09 18.89
C LEU A 139 -16.12 2.70 18.93
N THR A 140 -17.00 2.42 17.98
CA THR A 140 -17.50 1.07 17.70
C THR A 140 -16.75 0.49 16.53
N GLY A 141 -16.17 -0.70 16.71
CA GLY A 141 -15.45 -1.43 15.68
C GLY A 141 -16.22 -2.67 15.22
N GLN A 142 -16.23 -2.92 13.93
CA GLN A 142 -16.72 -4.16 13.34
C GLN A 142 -15.63 -4.73 12.42
N ARG A 143 -15.22 -5.99 12.66
CA ARG A 143 -14.29 -6.67 11.76
C ARG A 143 -14.86 -6.74 10.36
N LEU A 144 -14.06 -6.33 9.36
CA LEU A 144 -14.42 -6.46 7.97
C LEU A 144 -14.14 -7.88 7.47
N ASP A 145 -15.10 -8.42 6.70
CA ASP A 145 -14.89 -9.62 5.90
C ASP A 145 -14.21 -9.22 4.60
N THR A 146 -12.95 -9.58 4.46
CA THR A 146 -12.07 -9.12 3.38
C THR A 146 -11.67 -10.25 2.45
N PHE A 147 -11.16 -9.91 1.25
CA PHE A 147 -10.66 -10.89 0.26
C PHE A 147 -9.51 -11.74 0.80
N ASP A 148 -8.63 -11.15 1.60
CA ASP A 148 -7.58 -11.86 2.32
C ASP A 148 -8.06 -12.15 3.74
N PRO A 149 -8.50 -13.38 4.05
CA PRO A 149 -9.01 -13.71 5.38
C PRO A 149 -7.93 -13.65 6.47
N SER A 150 -6.66 -13.60 6.08
CA SER A 150 -5.55 -13.41 7.02
C SER A 150 -5.40 -11.95 7.44
N ALA A 151 -5.97 -10.98 6.70
CA ALA A 151 -5.92 -9.57 7.09
C ALA A 151 -6.97 -9.25 8.16
N TYR A 152 -6.55 -8.51 9.17
CA TYR A 152 -7.44 -7.99 10.21
C TYR A 152 -7.69 -6.51 9.96
N TRP A 153 -8.88 -6.16 9.47
CA TRP A 153 -9.31 -4.78 9.30
C TRP A 153 -10.58 -4.53 10.09
N THR A 154 -10.68 -3.37 10.70
CA THR A 154 -11.82 -2.97 11.50
C THR A 154 -12.48 -1.75 10.90
N GLN A 155 -13.74 -1.86 10.49
CA GLN A 155 -14.57 -0.70 10.18
C GLN A 155 -14.92 0.01 11.48
N VAL A 156 -14.72 1.32 11.54
CA VAL A 156 -14.94 2.10 12.74
C VAL A 156 -15.98 3.17 12.53
N SER A 157 -16.76 3.44 13.58
CA SER A 157 -17.73 4.52 13.64
C SER A 157 -17.96 4.98 15.07
N GLY A 158 -18.37 6.22 15.24
CA GLY A 158 -18.68 6.78 16.55
C GLY A 158 -18.84 8.28 16.54
N PRO A 159 -19.17 8.90 17.66
CA PRO A 159 -19.21 10.35 17.79
C PRO A 159 -17.81 10.95 17.74
N LEU A 160 -17.67 12.09 17.12
CA LEU A 160 -16.44 12.89 17.10
C LEU A 160 -16.68 14.17 17.93
N ASP A 161 -16.17 14.16 19.15
CA ASP A 161 -16.25 15.28 20.08
C ASP A 161 -14.85 15.58 20.61
N VAL A 162 -14.00 16.11 19.71
CA VAL A 162 -12.59 16.44 19.98
C VAL A 162 -12.25 17.73 19.24
N ALA A 163 -11.20 18.41 19.70
CA ALA A 163 -10.66 19.58 19.00
C ALA A 163 -10.10 19.15 17.64
N LEU A 164 -10.39 19.91 16.60
CA LEU A 164 -9.92 19.69 15.25
C LEU A 164 -8.88 20.75 14.88
N VAL A 165 -7.80 20.32 14.23
CA VAL A 165 -6.72 21.17 13.71
C VAL A 165 -6.72 21.06 12.19
N ASP A 166 -6.59 22.18 11.47
CA ASP A 166 -6.43 22.16 10.01
C ASP A 166 -5.16 21.38 9.62
N ALA A 167 -5.33 20.44 8.74
CA ALA A 167 -4.30 19.50 8.32
C ALA A 167 -4.30 19.28 6.80
N SER A 168 -4.89 20.19 6.03
CA SER A 168 -5.07 20.00 4.59
C SER A 168 -3.77 19.73 3.84
N THR A 169 -2.70 20.41 4.19
CA THR A 169 -1.38 20.22 3.60
C THR A 169 -0.75 18.89 4.06
N GLU A 170 -0.75 18.63 5.36
CA GLU A 170 -0.17 17.42 5.98
C GLU A 170 -0.91 16.16 5.51
N TRP A 171 -2.24 16.23 5.41
CA TRP A 171 -3.05 15.14 4.88
C TRP A 171 -2.70 14.82 3.42
N ASN A 172 -2.51 15.83 2.58
CA ASN A 172 -2.08 15.63 1.20
C ASN A 172 -0.69 14.95 1.14
N ARG A 173 0.23 15.31 2.05
CA ARG A 173 1.53 14.62 2.16
C ARG A 173 1.37 13.20 2.66
N ALA A 174 0.53 12.96 3.68
CA ALA A 174 0.25 11.63 4.22
C ALA A 174 -0.33 10.69 3.15
N ILE A 175 -1.29 11.17 2.35
CA ILE A 175 -1.84 10.40 1.21
C ILE A 175 -0.78 10.14 0.14
N ALA A 176 0.07 11.10 -0.18
CA ALA A 176 1.16 10.89 -1.15
C ALA A 176 2.19 9.87 -0.64
N ALA A 177 2.52 9.91 0.64
CA ALA A 177 3.39 8.92 1.29
C ALA A 177 2.73 7.53 1.30
N ALA A 178 1.44 7.44 1.65
CA ALA A 178 0.67 6.19 1.59
C ALA A 178 0.63 5.62 0.17
N HIS A 179 0.40 6.43 -0.85
CA HIS A 179 0.39 5.98 -2.24
C HIS A 179 1.74 5.37 -2.66
N ARG A 180 2.87 5.99 -2.31
CA ARG A 180 4.21 5.44 -2.60
C ARG A 180 4.46 4.14 -1.85
N ALA A 181 4.11 4.09 -0.59
CA ALA A 181 4.25 2.91 0.26
C ALA A 181 3.43 1.73 -0.26
N LEU A 182 2.13 1.93 -0.50
CA LEU A 182 1.22 0.91 -1.05
C LEU A 182 1.62 0.48 -2.47
N ALA A 183 2.11 1.40 -3.30
CA ALA A 183 2.65 1.06 -4.61
C ALA A 183 3.89 0.15 -4.51
N THR A 184 4.76 0.39 -3.51
CA THR A 184 5.93 -0.46 -3.24
C THR A 184 5.50 -1.87 -2.83
N GLU A 185 4.50 -1.99 -1.95
CA GLU A 185 3.94 -3.29 -1.55
C GLU A 185 3.29 -4.03 -2.72
N LEU A 186 2.48 -3.33 -3.53
CA LEU A 186 1.82 -3.90 -4.71
C LEU A 186 2.82 -4.42 -5.75
N VAL A 187 3.90 -3.69 -6.00
CA VAL A 187 4.99 -4.14 -6.88
C VAL A 187 5.65 -5.39 -6.30
N ALA A 188 5.92 -5.45 -5.00
CA ALA A 188 6.52 -6.62 -4.36
C ALA A 188 5.59 -7.85 -4.41
N LEU A 189 4.28 -7.67 -4.19
CA LEU A 189 3.26 -8.71 -4.34
C LEU A 189 3.18 -9.23 -5.77
N ALA A 190 3.21 -8.33 -6.77
CA ALA A 190 3.21 -8.69 -8.18
C ALA A 190 4.48 -9.46 -8.57
N ASP A 191 5.64 -9.07 -8.05
CA ASP A 191 6.91 -9.80 -8.25
C ASP A 191 6.82 -11.25 -7.75
N GLN A 192 6.31 -11.46 -6.54
CA GLN A 192 6.16 -12.81 -6.00
C GLN A 192 5.14 -13.62 -6.80
N THR A 193 4.01 -13.00 -7.16
CA THR A 193 2.99 -13.61 -8.01
C THR A 193 3.57 -14.07 -9.35
N LEU A 194 4.35 -13.22 -10.01
CA LEU A 194 4.99 -13.51 -11.29
C LEU A 194 6.05 -14.62 -11.14
N ARG A 195 6.88 -14.57 -10.09
CA ARG A 195 7.89 -15.59 -9.79
C ARG A 195 7.25 -16.96 -9.61
N ILE A 196 6.21 -17.08 -8.78
CA ILE A 196 5.47 -18.31 -8.54
C ILE A 196 4.91 -18.87 -9.86
N ALA A 197 4.32 -18.03 -10.70
CA ALA A 197 3.78 -18.44 -12.00
C ALA A 197 4.87 -18.91 -12.96
N VAL A 198 6.01 -18.20 -13.01
CA VAL A 198 7.18 -18.59 -13.84
C VAL A 198 7.74 -19.94 -13.39
N ASP A 199 7.88 -20.16 -12.08
CA ASP A 199 8.38 -21.43 -11.56
C ASP A 199 7.39 -22.58 -11.82
N HIS A 200 6.09 -22.33 -11.71
CA HIS A 200 5.06 -23.29 -12.05
C HIS A 200 5.15 -23.74 -13.52
N VAL A 201 5.23 -22.81 -14.48
CA VAL A 201 5.25 -23.17 -15.91
C VAL A 201 6.53 -23.88 -16.34
N LYS A 202 7.64 -23.70 -15.60
CA LYS A 202 8.90 -24.43 -15.84
C LYS A 202 8.81 -25.92 -15.48
N VAL A 203 8.03 -26.27 -14.47
CA VAL A 203 7.96 -27.65 -13.94
C VAL A 203 6.70 -28.39 -14.37
N ARG A 204 5.60 -27.69 -14.66
CA ARG A 204 4.33 -28.30 -15.07
C ARG A 204 4.44 -28.85 -16.49
N VAL A 205 4.32 -30.17 -16.63
CA VAL A 205 4.37 -30.87 -17.93
C VAL A 205 2.95 -31.16 -18.42
N GLN A 206 2.64 -30.75 -19.65
CA GLN A 206 1.44 -31.10 -20.42
C GLN A 206 1.84 -31.24 -21.90
N PHE A 207 1.13 -32.05 -22.66
CA PHE A 207 1.42 -32.29 -24.09
C PHE A 207 2.88 -32.71 -24.35
N GLY A 208 3.49 -33.43 -23.41
CA GLY A 208 4.85 -33.95 -23.53
C GLY A 208 5.99 -32.97 -23.25
N ALA A 209 5.71 -31.72 -22.80
CA ALA A 209 6.71 -30.71 -22.49
C ALA A 209 6.28 -29.82 -21.32
N PRO A 210 7.22 -29.10 -20.66
CA PRO A 210 6.87 -28.02 -19.72
C PRO A 210 5.98 -26.99 -20.40
N ILE A 211 4.89 -26.55 -19.73
CA ILE A 211 3.94 -25.62 -20.35
C ILE A 211 4.59 -24.26 -20.67
N GLY A 212 5.65 -23.88 -19.99
CA GLY A 212 6.46 -22.70 -20.29
C GLY A 212 7.23 -22.78 -21.62
N SER A 213 7.28 -23.94 -22.29
CA SER A 213 7.86 -24.07 -23.62
C SER A 213 6.90 -23.60 -24.74
N PHE A 214 5.59 -23.49 -24.45
CA PHE A 214 4.60 -23.04 -25.41
C PHE A 214 4.50 -21.52 -25.46
N GLN A 215 4.15 -20.98 -26.63
CA GLN A 215 4.10 -19.53 -26.86
C GLN A 215 3.06 -18.81 -25.98
N SER A 216 1.85 -19.37 -25.83
CA SER A 216 0.76 -18.70 -25.13
C SER A 216 1.10 -18.40 -23.64
N PRO A 217 1.53 -19.34 -22.81
CA PRO A 217 1.97 -19.04 -21.45
C PRO A 217 3.15 -18.05 -21.38
N ARG A 218 4.13 -18.21 -22.31
CA ARG A 218 5.30 -17.33 -22.36
C ARG A 218 4.94 -15.88 -22.65
N HIS A 219 4.06 -15.66 -23.65
CA HIS A 219 3.63 -14.33 -24.03
C HIS A 219 2.81 -13.68 -22.91
N ALA A 220 1.87 -14.41 -22.30
CA ALA A 220 1.08 -13.89 -21.19
C ALA A 220 1.95 -13.41 -20.01
N LEU A 221 2.95 -14.20 -19.61
CA LEU A 221 3.87 -13.81 -18.54
C LEU A 221 4.84 -12.70 -18.95
N ALA A 222 5.27 -12.66 -20.21
CA ALA A 222 6.14 -11.60 -20.71
C ALA A 222 5.40 -10.25 -20.78
N ASP A 223 4.15 -10.24 -21.25
CA ASP A 223 3.32 -9.03 -21.28
C ASP A 223 3.06 -8.52 -19.85
N ALA A 224 2.72 -9.41 -18.91
CA ALA A 224 2.53 -9.05 -17.51
C ALA A 224 3.83 -8.49 -16.88
N SER A 225 4.98 -9.10 -17.18
CA SER A 225 6.29 -8.61 -16.76
C SER A 225 6.57 -7.20 -17.30
N ALA A 226 6.27 -6.92 -18.56
CA ALA A 226 6.46 -5.59 -19.17
C ALA A 226 5.61 -4.51 -18.49
N VAL A 227 4.34 -4.83 -18.14
CA VAL A 227 3.46 -3.93 -17.40
C VAL A 227 4.02 -3.66 -15.99
N LEU A 228 4.53 -4.70 -15.32
CA LEU A 228 5.14 -4.58 -13.99
C LEU A 228 6.41 -3.71 -14.02
N GLU A 229 7.27 -3.87 -15.02
CA GLU A 229 8.46 -3.01 -15.18
C GLU A 229 8.08 -1.54 -15.42
N GLY A 230 7.01 -1.27 -16.17
CA GLY A 230 6.46 0.08 -16.34
C GLY A 230 6.01 0.69 -15.01
N ALA A 231 5.31 -0.08 -14.18
CA ALA A 231 4.88 0.36 -12.85
C ALA A 231 6.08 0.61 -11.92
N ARG A 232 7.11 -0.25 -11.97
CA ARG A 232 8.35 -0.11 -11.21
C ARG A 232 9.10 1.18 -11.58
N ALA A 233 9.16 1.52 -12.86
CA ALA A 233 9.77 2.76 -13.32
C ALA A 233 9.03 3.99 -12.79
N LEU A 234 7.69 4.02 -12.88
CA LEU A 234 6.87 5.10 -12.34
C LEU A 234 7.00 5.24 -10.83
N LEU A 235 7.07 4.12 -10.11
CA LEU A 235 7.31 4.11 -8.66
C LEU A 235 8.69 4.69 -8.33
N GLY A 236 9.74 4.32 -9.06
CA GLY A 236 11.08 4.89 -8.90
C GLY A 236 11.10 6.41 -9.09
N GLU A 237 10.42 6.91 -10.13
CA GLU A 237 10.31 8.35 -10.37
C GLU A 237 9.49 9.05 -9.26
N SER A 238 8.44 8.40 -8.73
CA SER A 238 7.66 8.93 -7.61
C SER A 238 8.48 9.08 -6.32
N TRP A 239 9.37 8.15 -6.01
CA TRP A 239 10.30 8.26 -4.90
C TRP A 239 11.37 9.33 -5.12
N ARG A 240 11.82 9.49 -6.36
CA ARG A 240 12.86 10.45 -6.72
C ARG A 240 12.39 11.91 -6.69
N TYR A 241 11.17 12.18 -7.18
CA TYR A 241 10.67 13.54 -7.37
C TYR A 241 9.61 13.97 -6.35
N GLY A 242 8.92 13.04 -5.70
CA GLY A 242 8.13 13.27 -4.49
C GLY A 242 6.72 13.79 -4.68
N GLY A 243 6.29 14.39 -5.72
CA GLY A 243 5.00 15.08 -5.85
C GLY A 243 3.75 14.19 -5.67
N ARG A 244 2.62 14.81 -5.31
CA ARG A 244 1.32 14.12 -5.10
C ARG A 244 0.83 13.40 -6.37
N LEU A 245 0.96 14.05 -7.54
CA LEU A 245 0.54 13.48 -8.80
C LEU A 245 1.37 12.23 -9.17
N SER A 246 2.69 12.28 -8.97
CA SER A 246 3.58 11.13 -9.23
C SER A 246 3.28 9.97 -8.29
N ALA A 247 2.97 10.23 -7.01
CA ALA A 247 2.58 9.22 -6.03
C ALA A 247 1.25 8.54 -6.42
N GLN A 248 0.25 9.31 -6.78
CA GLN A 248 -1.05 8.81 -7.25
C GLN A 248 -0.89 7.97 -8.54
N THR A 249 -0.09 8.44 -9.49
CA THR A 249 0.18 7.72 -10.75
C THR A 249 0.91 6.40 -10.49
N ALA A 250 1.90 6.40 -9.60
CA ALA A 250 2.64 5.20 -9.22
C ALA A 250 1.72 4.15 -8.56
N LYS A 251 0.83 4.58 -7.65
CA LYS A 251 -0.15 3.68 -6.99
C LYS A 251 -1.12 3.09 -8.02
N ALA A 252 -1.66 3.90 -8.91
CA ALA A 252 -2.57 3.43 -9.96
C ALA A 252 -1.88 2.43 -10.90
N ALA A 253 -0.64 2.73 -11.33
CA ALA A 253 0.15 1.84 -12.17
C ALA A 253 0.50 0.52 -11.46
N ALA A 254 0.86 0.57 -10.17
CA ALA A 254 1.18 -0.62 -9.38
C ALA A 254 -0.05 -1.54 -9.20
N GLY A 255 -1.23 -0.98 -8.89
CA GLY A 255 -2.48 -1.74 -8.80
C GLY A 255 -2.87 -2.39 -10.12
N ARG A 256 -2.79 -1.64 -11.24
CA ARG A 256 -3.01 -2.18 -12.59
C ARG A 256 -2.00 -3.29 -12.93
N ALA A 257 -0.73 -3.12 -12.58
CA ALA A 257 0.31 -4.11 -12.85
C ALA A 257 0.09 -5.39 -12.01
N HIS A 258 -0.26 -5.26 -10.73
CA HIS A 258 -0.62 -6.40 -9.90
C HIS A 258 -1.81 -7.15 -10.51
N ARG A 259 -2.85 -6.46 -10.97
CA ARG A 259 -4.00 -7.07 -11.63
C ARG A 259 -3.59 -7.84 -12.89
N ALA A 260 -2.77 -7.26 -13.76
CA ALA A 260 -2.31 -7.90 -14.99
C ALA A 260 -1.47 -9.16 -14.71
N VAL A 261 -0.58 -9.07 -13.71
CA VAL A 261 0.24 -10.20 -13.27
C VAL A 261 -0.63 -11.30 -12.65
N ALA A 262 -1.59 -10.94 -11.80
CA ALA A 262 -2.52 -11.89 -11.17
C ALA A 262 -3.34 -12.65 -12.22
N ASP A 263 -3.91 -11.94 -13.20
CA ASP A 263 -4.69 -12.55 -14.29
C ASP A 263 -3.83 -13.52 -15.11
N ALA A 264 -2.60 -13.14 -15.48
CA ALA A 264 -1.68 -14.02 -16.22
C ALA A 264 -1.26 -15.23 -15.38
N ALA A 265 -0.92 -15.03 -14.11
CA ALA A 265 -0.49 -16.09 -13.19
C ALA A 265 -1.60 -17.12 -12.95
N LEU A 266 -2.83 -16.67 -12.69
CA LEU A 266 -3.99 -17.54 -12.51
C LEU A 266 -4.31 -18.31 -13.80
N GLN A 267 -4.21 -17.65 -14.95
CA GLN A 267 -4.43 -18.29 -16.26
C GLN A 267 -3.44 -19.44 -16.51
N VAL A 268 -2.15 -19.24 -16.25
CA VAL A 268 -1.14 -20.27 -16.52
C VAL A 268 -1.11 -21.37 -15.45
N SER A 269 -1.52 -21.06 -14.23
CA SER A 269 -1.63 -22.04 -13.14
C SER A 269 -2.88 -22.92 -13.29
N GLY A 270 -3.95 -22.42 -13.93
CA GLY A 270 -5.22 -23.10 -14.05
C GLY A 270 -5.90 -23.31 -12.69
N ALA A 271 -6.69 -24.35 -12.55
CA ALA A 271 -7.51 -24.57 -11.36
C ALA A 271 -6.72 -24.61 -10.03
N ILE A 272 -5.49 -25.09 -10.03
CA ILE A 272 -4.68 -25.15 -8.81
C ILE A 272 -4.37 -23.77 -8.23
N GLY A 273 -4.19 -22.77 -9.09
CA GLY A 273 -3.93 -21.39 -8.65
C GLY A 273 -5.08 -20.74 -7.87
N LEU A 274 -6.28 -21.33 -7.94
CA LEU A 274 -7.48 -20.88 -7.24
C LEU A 274 -7.73 -21.66 -5.94
N THR A 275 -6.92 -22.67 -5.63
CA THR A 275 -7.10 -23.50 -4.44
C THR A 275 -6.26 -22.99 -3.28
N ALA A 276 -6.72 -23.25 -2.05
CA ALA A 276 -5.96 -22.95 -0.84
C ALA A 276 -4.67 -23.77 -0.68
N GLU A 277 -4.48 -24.80 -1.49
CA GLU A 277 -3.29 -25.64 -1.49
C GLU A 277 -2.09 -24.97 -2.16
N HIS A 278 -2.33 -23.97 -3.02
CA HIS A 278 -1.29 -23.27 -3.75
C HIS A 278 -1.10 -21.85 -3.20
N GLU A 279 0.13 -21.46 -2.91
CA GLU A 279 0.43 -20.14 -2.30
C GLU A 279 0.02 -18.93 -3.16
N LEU A 280 -0.14 -19.09 -4.48
CA LEU A 280 -0.47 -18.03 -5.43
C LEU A 280 -1.69 -17.21 -5.00
N HIS A 281 -2.77 -17.88 -4.54
CA HIS A 281 -4.00 -17.20 -4.17
C HIS A 281 -3.78 -16.16 -3.05
N ARG A 282 -2.84 -16.40 -2.13
CA ARG A 282 -2.54 -15.48 -1.02
C ARG A 282 -1.99 -14.14 -1.51
N TYR A 283 -1.06 -14.17 -2.48
CA TYR A 283 -0.49 -12.97 -3.08
C TYR A 283 -1.50 -12.23 -3.96
N VAL A 284 -2.34 -12.99 -4.68
CA VAL A 284 -3.41 -12.41 -5.52
C VAL A 284 -4.46 -11.70 -4.66
N THR A 285 -4.98 -12.35 -3.62
CA THR A 285 -6.00 -11.78 -2.74
C THR A 285 -5.46 -10.60 -1.93
N ARG A 286 -4.24 -10.72 -1.38
CA ARG A 286 -3.57 -9.63 -0.69
C ARG A 286 -3.41 -8.40 -1.57
N GLY A 287 -2.97 -8.56 -2.82
CA GLY A 287 -2.76 -7.42 -3.70
C GLY A 287 -4.07 -6.71 -4.06
N PHE A 288 -5.17 -7.43 -4.29
CA PHE A 288 -6.49 -6.80 -4.48
C PHE A 288 -6.95 -6.05 -3.23
N GLN A 289 -6.65 -6.56 -2.05
CA GLN A 289 -6.99 -5.90 -0.80
C GLN A 289 -6.14 -4.64 -0.59
N VAL A 290 -4.82 -4.72 -0.76
CA VAL A 290 -3.90 -3.57 -0.65
C VAL A 290 -4.23 -2.49 -1.70
N ASP A 291 -4.63 -2.90 -2.91
CA ASP A 291 -5.04 -1.95 -3.94
C ASP A 291 -6.25 -1.10 -3.53
N SER A 292 -7.16 -1.64 -2.73
CA SER A 292 -8.34 -0.89 -2.27
C SER A 292 -8.04 0.24 -1.28
N LEU A 293 -6.88 0.20 -0.60
CA LEU A 293 -6.49 1.23 0.38
C LEU A 293 -6.12 2.55 -0.29
N CYS A 294 -6.62 3.65 0.24
CA CYS A 294 -6.36 5.00 -0.25
C CYS A 294 -6.67 5.18 -1.76
N GLY A 295 -7.67 4.46 -2.24
CA GLY A 295 -8.11 4.46 -3.63
C GLY A 295 -7.52 3.33 -4.48
N SER A 296 -8.41 2.50 -5.07
CA SER A 296 -8.02 1.47 -6.01
C SER A 296 -7.46 2.07 -7.31
N TYR A 297 -6.73 1.26 -8.09
CA TYR A 297 -6.19 1.74 -9.35
C TYR A 297 -7.28 2.29 -10.29
N LEU A 298 -8.48 1.70 -10.31
CA LEU A 298 -9.60 2.19 -11.11
C LEU A 298 -10.09 3.58 -10.65
N GLN A 299 -10.21 3.79 -9.34
CA GLN A 299 -10.60 5.08 -8.76
C GLN A 299 -9.53 6.14 -9.05
N LEU A 300 -8.26 5.80 -8.82
CA LEU A 300 -7.15 6.73 -9.03
C LEU A 300 -6.97 7.11 -10.51
N GLU A 301 -7.17 6.18 -11.45
CA GLU A 301 -7.13 6.46 -12.88
C GLU A 301 -8.28 7.36 -13.32
N ALA A 302 -9.49 7.14 -12.78
CA ALA A 302 -10.62 8.02 -13.05
C ALA A 302 -10.33 9.47 -12.58
N LEU A 303 -9.83 9.63 -11.34
CA LEU A 303 -9.45 10.94 -10.79
C LEU A 303 -8.30 11.59 -11.56
N LEU A 304 -7.33 10.82 -12.04
CA LEU A 304 -6.26 11.32 -12.91
C LEU A 304 -6.82 11.79 -14.25
N GLY A 305 -7.75 11.05 -14.82
CA GLY A 305 -8.45 11.42 -16.06
C GLY A 305 -9.21 12.74 -15.91
N GLU A 306 -10.04 12.88 -14.87
CA GLU A 306 -10.76 14.10 -14.56
C GLU A 306 -9.80 15.28 -14.41
N ARG A 307 -8.76 15.14 -13.61
CA ARG A 307 -7.75 16.20 -13.40
C ARG A 307 -7.04 16.59 -14.71
N LEU A 308 -6.72 15.65 -15.57
CA LEU A 308 -6.09 15.94 -16.85
C LEU A 308 -7.03 16.68 -17.81
N PHE A 309 -8.31 16.34 -17.82
CA PHE A 309 -9.30 17.02 -18.64
C PHE A 309 -9.64 18.41 -18.12
N ASP A 310 -9.75 18.60 -16.82
CA ASP A 310 -9.99 19.91 -16.19
C ASP A 310 -8.83 20.89 -16.42
N ILE A 311 -7.59 20.37 -16.41
CA ILE A 311 -6.39 21.16 -16.68
C ILE A 311 -6.24 21.45 -18.19
N TYR A 312 -6.91 20.67 -19.05
CA TYR A 312 -6.85 20.83 -20.49
C TYR A 312 -7.67 22.04 -20.96
N ALA A 313 -7.20 23.25 -20.57
CA ALA A 313 -7.55 24.47 -21.27
C ALA A 313 -6.57 24.64 -22.45
N PRO A 314 -7.03 25.03 -23.65
CA PRO A 314 -6.13 25.30 -24.77
C PRO A 314 -4.98 26.20 -24.36
N GLY A 315 -3.74 25.71 -24.53
CA GLY A 315 -2.53 26.46 -24.18
C GLY A 315 -1.94 26.25 -22.79
N ARG A 316 -2.56 25.43 -21.91
CA ARG A 316 -1.91 25.01 -20.65
C ARG A 316 -1.02 23.77 -20.89
N PRO A 317 0.23 23.77 -20.35
CA PRO A 317 1.05 22.56 -20.40
C PRO A 317 0.39 21.45 -19.57
N LEU A 318 0.52 20.20 -20.03
CA LEU A 318 0.13 19.04 -19.22
C LEU A 318 0.99 18.99 -17.94
N PRO A 319 0.41 18.55 -16.81
CA PRO A 319 1.17 18.40 -15.59
C PRO A 319 2.28 17.35 -15.81
N ALA A 320 3.48 17.67 -15.41
CA ALA A 320 4.60 16.73 -15.48
C ALA A 320 4.67 15.92 -14.19
N ILE A 321 4.65 14.60 -14.31
CA ILE A 321 4.82 13.68 -13.17
C ILE A 321 6.24 13.66 -12.63
N VAL A 322 7.21 14.18 -13.42
CA VAL A 322 8.65 14.19 -13.11
C VAL A 322 9.16 15.55 -12.63
N THR A 323 8.34 16.57 -12.55
CA THR A 323 8.74 17.85 -11.93
C THR A 323 8.42 17.82 -10.45
N ARG A 324 9.36 18.28 -9.60
CA ARG A 324 9.02 18.66 -8.23
C ARG A 324 7.94 19.72 -8.34
N ALA A 325 6.70 19.30 -8.10
CA ALA A 325 5.65 20.25 -7.89
C ALA A 325 5.94 20.90 -6.55
N GLU A 326 6.24 22.18 -6.57
CA GLU A 326 5.99 23.05 -5.43
C GLU A 326 4.46 23.12 -5.35
N ASP A 327 3.88 22.24 -4.55
CA ASP A 327 2.43 22.20 -4.27
C ASP A 327 2.11 23.03 -3.03
#